data_72072aa8d6d8ae32b6a728b989e458f6
#
_entry.id   72072aa8d6d8ae32b6a728b989e458f6
#
_cell.length_a   1.000
_cell.length_b   1.000
_cell.length_c   1.000
_cell.angle_alpha   90.00
_cell.angle_beta   90.00
_cell.angle_gamma   90.00
#
_symmetry.space_group_name_H-M   'P 1'
#
loop_
_entity.id
_entity.type
_entity.pdbx_description
1 polymer ?
#
loop_
_entity_poly.entity_id
_entity_poly.type
_entity_poly.pdbx_seq_one_letter_code
_entity_poly.pdbx_strand_id
1 'polypeptide(L)'
;MNYNELKDFAHHAQAMISSGAVEDRLRHYLSSKLPSIFPDSPWWIQAHMEGTEAHVRFSTGQRNREGFVDAVVGKTAIEYEKNLTQQVIFDEGYHQVKEYCAALHNIGIPAEEILGILSDTVRWYGYSITIVGDVEDGHLYGPDNIELTQTAVVDLSQETDEEFRRFEVFVSQFLDREQSRLLNASTLVTDFGMDSSFYSQNISVFRDTIIRAMSEKPDYAALIQQVWQNF
;
A
#
# COMPACT_ATOMS: atom_id res chain seq x y z
N MET A 1 -0.51 18.34 -0.69
CA MET A 1 0.90 17.97 -0.37
C MET A 1 1.84 19.14 -0.62
N ASN A 2 2.87 19.35 0.21
CA ASN A 2 3.88 20.40 0.04
C ASN A 2 5.12 19.82 -0.67
N TYR A 3 5.27 20.10 -1.97
CA TYR A 3 6.34 19.56 -2.81
C TYR A 3 7.74 20.04 -2.40
N ASN A 4 7.88 21.26 -1.87
CA ASN A 4 9.19 21.75 -1.41
C ASN A 4 9.66 20.99 -0.18
N GLU A 5 8.78 20.76 0.80
CA GLU A 5 9.10 19.96 1.98
C GLU A 5 9.39 18.50 1.61
N LEU A 6 8.66 17.93 0.63
CA LEU A 6 8.91 16.58 0.15
C LEU A 6 10.29 16.47 -0.53
N LYS A 7 10.66 17.45 -1.34
CA LYS A 7 11.97 17.48 -1.99
C LYS A 7 13.10 17.57 -0.98
N ASP A 8 12.99 18.48 -0.01
CA ASP A 8 13.97 18.64 1.06
C ASP A 8 14.08 17.36 1.91
N PHE A 9 12.94 16.72 2.17
CA PHE A 9 12.89 15.43 2.84
C PHE A 9 13.64 14.36 2.05
N ALA A 10 13.31 14.17 0.77
CA ALA A 10 13.89 13.13 -0.09
C ALA A 10 15.40 13.27 -0.18
N HIS A 11 15.90 14.50 -0.39
CA HIS A 11 17.33 14.80 -0.43
C HIS A 11 18.05 14.42 0.87
N HIS A 12 17.50 14.83 2.03
CA HIS A 12 18.10 14.52 3.32
C HIS A 12 18.03 13.03 3.66
N ALA A 13 16.89 12.37 3.42
CA ALA A 13 16.72 10.94 3.66
C ALA A 13 17.71 10.12 2.80
N GLN A 14 17.88 10.47 1.53
CA GLN A 14 18.85 9.82 0.64
C GLN A 14 20.30 10.01 1.17
N ALA A 15 20.64 11.19 1.68
CA ALA A 15 21.97 11.43 2.29
C ALA A 15 22.15 10.59 3.57
N MET A 16 21.11 10.43 4.38
CA MET A 16 21.13 9.57 5.57
C MET A 16 21.34 8.10 5.19
N ILE A 17 20.63 7.57 4.20
CA ILE A 17 20.79 6.21 3.67
C ILE A 17 22.25 6.01 3.18
N SER A 18 22.74 6.96 2.39
CA SER A 18 24.10 6.90 1.84
C SER A 18 25.20 6.94 2.92
N SER A 19 24.93 7.59 4.07
CA SER A 19 25.83 7.62 5.22
C SER A 19 25.70 6.41 6.16
N GLY A 20 24.83 5.44 5.84
CA GLY A 20 24.62 4.23 6.64
C GLY A 20 23.76 4.47 7.89
N ALA A 21 22.81 5.38 7.82
CA ALA A 21 21.85 5.58 8.92
C ALA A 21 21.09 4.28 9.22
N VAL A 22 20.83 4.06 10.52
CA VAL A 22 19.97 2.95 10.96
C VAL A 22 18.51 3.27 10.66
N GLU A 23 17.72 2.24 10.49
CA GLU A 23 16.30 2.28 10.14
C GLU A 23 15.49 3.20 11.07
N ASP A 24 15.58 3.02 12.39
CA ASP A 24 14.88 3.87 13.38
C ASP A 24 15.11 5.36 13.15
N ARG A 25 16.32 5.75 12.77
CA ARG A 25 16.64 7.14 12.50
C ARG A 25 15.92 7.65 11.25
N LEU A 26 15.82 6.83 10.21
CA LEU A 26 15.09 7.15 8.99
C LEU A 26 13.59 7.27 9.27
N ARG A 27 13.01 6.31 10.00
CA ARG A 27 11.61 6.28 10.41
C ARG A 27 11.23 7.51 11.26
N HIS A 28 12.06 7.86 12.25
CA HIS A 28 11.84 9.07 13.05
C HIS A 28 11.94 10.35 12.23
N TYR A 29 12.89 10.41 11.29
CA TYR A 29 13.00 11.56 10.41
C TYR A 29 11.76 11.71 9.52
N LEU A 30 11.28 10.62 8.89
CA LEU A 30 10.04 10.60 8.15
C LEU A 30 8.88 11.11 9.01
N SER A 31 8.64 10.48 10.16
CA SER A 31 7.53 10.84 11.07
C SER A 31 7.54 12.32 11.47
N SER A 32 8.73 12.90 11.66
CA SER A 32 8.87 14.33 11.99
C SER A 32 8.51 15.26 10.83
N LYS A 33 8.61 14.77 9.58
CA LYS A 33 8.39 15.56 8.37
C LYS A 33 6.98 15.40 7.77
N LEU A 34 6.32 14.28 8.04
CA LEU A 34 4.99 14.00 7.51
C LEU A 34 3.98 15.15 7.69
N PRO A 35 3.86 15.81 8.87
CA PRO A 35 2.91 16.91 9.04
C PRO A 35 3.20 18.13 8.16
N SER A 36 4.46 18.40 7.83
CA SER A 36 4.82 19.52 6.94
C SER A 36 4.67 19.17 5.47
N ILE A 37 4.86 17.90 5.12
CA ILE A 37 4.67 17.40 3.74
C ILE A 37 3.17 17.29 3.41
N PHE A 38 2.35 16.81 4.35
CA PHE A 38 0.91 16.56 4.19
C PHE A 38 0.06 17.34 5.19
N PRO A 39 0.04 18.68 5.14
CA PRO A 39 -0.67 19.50 6.14
C PRO A 39 -2.20 19.27 6.16
N ASP A 40 -2.75 18.78 5.05
CA ASP A 40 -4.20 18.58 4.88
C ASP A 40 -4.65 17.13 5.13
N SER A 41 -3.74 16.24 5.53
CA SER A 41 -4.00 14.80 5.74
C SER A 41 -3.62 14.32 7.14
N PRO A 42 -4.15 14.94 8.22
CA PRO A 42 -3.73 14.64 9.58
C PRO A 42 -4.09 13.23 10.04
N TRP A 43 -5.13 12.62 9.44
CA TRP A 43 -5.65 11.33 9.85
C TRP A 43 -4.63 10.19 9.70
N TRP A 44 -4.13 9.96 8.52
CA TRP A 44 -3.22 8.83 8.30
C TRP A 44 -1.86 9.06 8.97
N ILE A 45 -1.44 10.32 9.11
CA ILE A 45 -0.21 10.68 9.85
C ILE A 45 -0.36 10.28 11.32
N GLN A 46 -1.49 10.61 11.93
CA GLN A 46 -1.78 10.20 13.30
C GLN A 46 -1.87 8.68 13.41
N ALA A 47 -2.59 8.02 12.50
CA ALA A 47 -2.69 6.56 12.45
C ALA A 47 -1.32 5.89 12.29
N HIS A 48 -0.44 6.44 11.46
CA HIS A 48 0.93 5.97 11.29
C HIS A 48 1.73 6.08 12.61
N MET A 49 1.62 7.21 13.31
CA MET A 49 2.32 7.42 14.59
C MET A 49 1.79 6.52 15.70
N GLU A 50 0.47 6.31 15.76
CA GLU A 50 -0.18 5.46 16.75
C GLU A 50 -0.01 3.96 16.45
N GLY A 51 0.07 3.56 15.19
CA GLY A 51 0.23 2.20 14.72
C GLY A 51 1.68 1.69 14.72
N THR A 52 2.64 2.49 15.21
CA THR A 52 4.05 2.12 15.26
C THR A 52 4.27 0.99 16.28
N GLU A 53 5.05 -0.03 15.90
CA GLU A 53 5.35 -1.21 16.72
C GLU A 53 4.10 -1.98 17.19
N ALA A 54 3.10 -2.08 16.32
CA ALA A 54 1.89 -2.84 16.62
C ALA A 54 2.22 -4.33 16.76
N HIS A 55 1.72 -4.95 17.84
CA HIS A 55 1.91 -6.36 18.10
C HIS A 55 1.05 -7.22 17.16
N VAL A 56 1.65 -8.17 16.47
CA VAL A 56 0.99 -9.02 15.47
C VAL A 56 1.26 -10.50 15.70
N ARG A 57 0.35 -11.36 15.21
CA ARG A 57 0.44 -12.83 15.30
C ARG A 57 0.30 -13.46 13.93
N PHE A 58 1.23 -14.35 13.62
CA PHE A 58 1.24 -15.11 12.37
C PHE A 58 1.85 -16.50 12.58
N SER A 59 1.77 -17.38 11.59
CA SER A 59 2.39 -18.69 11.64
C SER A 59 3.67 -18.72 10.82
N THR A 60 4.69 -19.41 11.32
CA THR A 60 5.85 -19.80 10.53
C THR A 60 5.97 -21.33 10.56
N GLY A 61 5.54 -21.96 9.47
CA GLY A 61 5.42 -23.42 9.41
C GLY A 61 4.42 -23.94 10.44
N GLN A 62 4.87 -24.78 11.39
CA GLN A 62 3.99 -25.38 12.41
C GLN A 62 3.92 -24.59 13.74
N ARG A 63 4.46 -23.37 13.80
CA ARG A 63 4.52 -22.60 15.05
C ARG A 63 3.93 -21.22 14.87
N ASN A 64 3.02 -20.86 15.78
CA ASN A 64 2.57 -19.48 15.89
C ASN A 64 3.70 -18.63 16.48
N ARG A 65 3.93 -17.47 15.88
CA ARG A 65 4.89 -16.46 16.33
C ARG A 65 4.16 -15.16 16.63
N GLU A 66 4.79 -14.35 17.45
CA GLU A 66 4.41 -12.99 17.74
C GLU A 66 5.56 -12.09 17.26
N GLY A 67 5.23 -10.95 16.68
CA GLY A 67 6.18 -9.97 16.20
C GLY A 67 5.62 -8.55 16.32
N PHE A 68 6.39 -7.59 15.92
CA PHE A 68 5.99 -6.19 15.86
C PHE A 68 6.10 -5.73 14.42
N VAL A 69 5.03 -5.15 13.91
CA VAL A 69 5.04 -4.46 12.62
C VAL A 69 5.53 -3.04 12.84
N ASP A 70 6.33 -2.52 11.92
CA ASP A 70 6.88 -1.16 12.06
C ASP A 70 5.81 -0.09 12.11
N ALA A 71 4.80 -0.20 11.24
CA ALA A 71 3.60 0.63 11.35
C ALA A 71 2.39 -0.04 10.70
N VAL A 72 1.20 0.26 11.23
CA VAL A 72 -0.09 -0.10 10.61
C VAL A 72 -0.90 1.18 10.44
N VAL A 73 -1.38 1.41 9.23
CA VAL A 73 -2.31 2.50 8.92
C VAL A 73 -3.59 1.89 8.38
N GLY A 74 -4.62 1.83 9.22
CA GLY A 74 -5.86 1.14 8.87
C GLY A 74 -5.63 -0.34 8.55
N LYS A 75 -5.78 -0.71 7.28
CA LYS A 75 -5.59 -2.09 6.76
C LYS A 75 -4.29 -2.25 5.97
N THR A 76 -3.38 -1.30 6.08
CA THR A 76 -2.09 -1.29 5.40
C THR A 76 -0.98 -1.56 6.41
N ALA A 77 -0.23 -2.65 6.21
CA ALA A 77 0.98 -2.94 6.96
C ALA A 77 2.18 -2.28 6.27
N ILE A 78 3.07 -1.69 7.07
CA ILE A 78 4.26 -1.00 6.57
C ILE A 78 5.48 -1.61 7.25
N GLU A 79 6.45 -2.00 6.42
CA GLU A 79 7.78 -2.39 6.84
C GLU A 79 8.78 -1.34 6.36
N TYR A 80 9.63 -0.90 7.27
CA TYR A 80 10.72 0.01 6.98
C TYR A 80 12.05 -0.72 7.01
N GLU A 81 12.93 -0.34 6.11
CA GLU A 81 14.26 -0.89 5.99
C GLU A 81 15.30 0.23 5.83
N LYS A 82 16.54 -0.08 6.19
CA LYS A 82 17.62 0.93 6.13
C LYS A 82 18.07 1.30 4.72
N ASN A 83 17.95 0.38 3.73
CA ASN A 83 18.40 0.63 2.36
C ASN A 83 17.91 -0.47 1.39
N LEU A 84 16.89 -0.21 0.64
CA LEU A 84 16.29 -1.16 -0.32
C LEU A 84 17.06 -1.32 -1.64
N THR A 85 18.20 -0.63 -1.82
CA THR A 85 19.09 -0.93 -2.96
C THR A 85 19.90 -2.21 -2.76
N GLN A 86 19.95 -2.72 -1.53
CA GLN A 86 20.62 -3.97 -1.18
C GLN A 86 19.62 -5.12 -1.26
N GLN A 87 19.84 -6.07 -2.18
CA GLN A 87 18.90 -7.16 -2.43
C GLN A 87 18.58 -8.00 -1.19
N VAL A 88 19.56 -8.28 -0.34
CA VAL A 88 19.35 -9.05 0.90
C VAL A 88 18.37 -8.33 1.84
N ILE A 89 18.52 -7.02 2.00
CA ILE A 89 17.62 -6.20 2.83
C ILE A 89 16.23 -6.14 2.21
N PHE A 90 16.17 -6.00 0.88
CA PHE A 90 14.88 -6.03 0.17
C PHE A 90 14.15 -7.36 0.38
N ASP A 91 14.85 -8.49 0.24
CA ASP A 91 14.26 -9.82 0.38
C ASP A 91 13.79 -10.09 1.83
N GLU A 92 14.55 -9.62 2.83
CA GLU A 92 14.15 -9.68 4.24
C GLU A 92 12.89 -8.87 4.50
N GLY A 93 12.86 -7.59 4.13
CA GLY A 93 11.70 -6.72 4.29
C GLY A 93 10.47 -7.21 3.49
N TYR A 94 10.69 -7.72 2.27
CA TYR A 94 9.61 -8.33 1.48
C TYR A 94 8.97 -9.52 2.21
N HIS A 95 9.77 -10.35 2.88
CA HIS A 95 9.26 -11.46 3.68
C HIS A 95 8.47 -10.97 4.91
N GLN A 96 8.96 -9.92 5.59
CA GLN A 96 8.28 -9.34 6.76
C GLN A 96 6.94 -8.70 6.37
N VAL A 97 6.85 -8.03 5.21
CA VAL A 97 5.55 -7.55 4.69
C VAL A 97 4.54 -8.69 4.55
N LYS A 98 4.97 -9.87 4.07
CA LYS A 98 4.10 -11.06 3.99
C LYS A 98 3.63 -11.53 5.38
N GLU A 99 4.52 -11.55 6.37
CA GLU A 99 4.19 -11.91 7.76
C GLU A 99 3.13 -10.97 8.33
N TYR A 100 3.27 -9.68 8.11
CA TYR A 100 2.34 -8.67 8.61
C TYR A 100 0.99 -8.70 7.89
N CYS A 101 0.99 -8.90 6.59
CA CYS A 101 -0.25 -9.09 5.83
C CYS A 101 -1.00 -10.35 6.28
N ALA A 102 -0.29 -11.47 6.55
CA ALA A 102 -0.88 -12.66 7.12
C ALA A 102 -1.49 -12.38 8.50
N ALA A 103 -0.80 -11.61 9.35
CA ALA A 103 -1.30 -11.24 10.67
C ALA A 103 -2.57 -10.39 10.60
N LEU A 104 -2.66 -9.44 9.67
CA LEU A 104 -3.88 -8.65 9.44
C LEU A 104 -5.04 -9.55 8.97
N HIS A 105 -4.75 -10.52 8.11
CA HIS A 105 -5.77 -11.50 7.69
C HIS A 105 -6.24 -12.38 8.85
N ASN A 106 -5.33 -12.82 9.73
CA ASN A 106 -5.62 -13.64 10.91
C ASN A 106 -6.55 -12.94 11.92
N ILE A 107 -6.59 -11.63 11.97
CA ILE A 107 -7.54 -10.86 12.80
C ILE A 107 -8.86 -10.56 12.10
N GLY A 108 -9.09 -11.17 10.92
CA GLY A 108 -10.36 -11.13 10.20
C GLY A 108 -10.49 -10.05 9.14
N ILE A 109 -9.40 -9.40 8.75
CA ILE A 109 -9.45 -8.44 7.63
C ILE A 109 -9.48 -9.23 6.31
N PRO A 110 -10.45 -8.97 5.41
CA PRO A 110 -10.49 -9.60 4.09
C PRO A 110 -9.22 -9.32 3.28
N ALA A 111 -8.71 -10.33 2.56
CA ALA A 111 -7.46 -10.21 1.81
C ALA A 111 -7.48 -9.06 0.79
N GLU A 112 -8.60 -8.86 0.12
CA GLU A 112 -8.80 -7.77 -0.86
C GLU A 112 -8.74 -6.37 -0.26
N GLU A 113 -8.82 -6.26 1.05
CA GLU A 113 -8.73 -4.99 1.76
C GLU A 113 -7.34 -4.74 2.36
N ILE A 114 -6.50 -5.76 2.44
CA ILE A 114 -5.15 -5.66 3.00
C ILE A 114 -4.18 -5.16 1.94
N LEU A 115 -3.34 -4.23 2.34
CA LEU A 115 -2.20 -3.76 1.56
C LEU A 115 -0.90 -3.91 2.36
N GLY A 116 0.19 -4.13 1.63
CA GLY A 116 1.54 -4.12 2.17
C GLY A 116 2.37 -2.97 1.59
N ILE A 117 3.22 -2.38 2.40
CA ILE A 117 4.23 -1.41 1.98
C ILE A 117 5.59 -1.86 2.48
N LEU A 118 6.58 -1.80 1.60
CA LEU A 118 8.00 -1.90 1.94
C LEU A 118 8.68 -0.58 1.57
N SER A 119 9.41 0.04 2.50
CA SER A 119 10.03 1.34 2.26
C SER A 119 11.37 1.52 2.99
N ASP A 120 12.30 2.25 2.37
CA ASP A 120 13.47 2.85 3.05
C ASP A 120 13.28 4.36 3.26
N THR A 121 12.04 4.82 3.29
CA THR A 121 11.59 6.21 3.37
C THR A 121 11.78 7.03 2.08
N VAL A 122 12.66 6.59 1.19
CA VAL A 122 12.91 7.21 -0.13
C VAL A 122 12.30 6.37 -1.25
N ARG A 123 12.46 5.04 -1.16
CA ARG A 123 11.83 4.07 -2.08
C ARG A 123 10.64 3.44 -1.42
N TRP A 124 9.53 3.38 -2.15
CA TRP A 124 8.25 2.90 -1.68
C TRP A 124 7.71 1.85 -2.65
N TYR A 125 7.48 0.66 -2.16
CA TYR A 125 6.88 -0.45 -2.89
C TYR A 125 5.54 -0.78 -2.27
N GLY A 126 4.48 -0.72 -3.06
CA GLY A 126 3.12 -1.01 -2.65
C GLY A 126 2.64 -2.34 -3.22
N TYR A 127 1.98 -3.14 -2.39
CA TYR A 127 1.53 -4.48 -2.72
C TYR A 127 0.06 -4.66 -2.37
N SER A 128 -0.68 -5.34 -3.25
CA SER A 128 -1.90 -6.05 -2.90
C SER A 128 -1.56 -7.50 -2.54
N ILE A 129 -2.46 -8.18 -1.82
CA ILE A 129 -2.22 -9.56 -1.41
C ILE A 129 -3.23 -10.53 -2.03
N THR A 130 -2.80 -11.78 -2.17
CA THR A 130 -3.66 -12.92 -2.48
C THR A 130 -3.34 -14.03 -1.48
N ILE A 131 -4.37 -14.67 -0.93
CA ILE A 131 -4.20 -15.84 -0.09
C ILE A 131 -3.98 -17.06 -0.97
N VAL A 132 -2.92 -17.83 -0.69
CA VAL A 132 -2.60 -19.07 -1.37
C VAL A 132 -2.60 -20.23 -0.40
N GLY A 133 -3.26 -21.31 -0.80
CA GLY A 133 -3.45 -22.50 0.06
C GLY A 133 -4.44 -22.27 1.19
N ASP A 134 -4.83 -23.39 1.79
CA ASP A 134 -5.69 -23.41 2.97
C ASP A 134 -4.85 -23.73 4.21
N VAL A 135 -5.29 -23.23 5.36
CA VAL A 135 -4.73 -23.61 6.66
C VAL A 135 -5.72 -24.54 7.38
N GLU A 136 -5.19 -25.50 8.15
CA GLU A 136 -6.01 -26.37 8.96
C GLU A 136 -6.73 -25.58 10.07
N ASP A 137 -7.90 -26.08 10.49
CA ASP A 137 -8.69 -25.44 11.55
C ASP A 137 -7.85 -25.20 12.82
N GLY A 138 -7.85 -23.95 13.26
CA GLY A 138 -7.10 -23.51 14.44
C GLY A 138 -5.64 -23.11 14.18
N HIS A 139 -5.17 -23.17 12.93
CA HIS A 139 -3.87 -22.64 12.54
C HIS A 139 -3.99 -21.21 12.00
N LEU A 140 -2.93 -20.43 12.16
CA LEU A 140 -2.81 -19.08 11.60
C LEU A 140 -2.19 -19.14 10.20
N TYR A 141 -2.60 -18.22 9.34
CA TYR A 141 -1.89 -17.95 8.10
C TYR A 141 -0.50 -17.40 8.39
N GLY A 142 0.45 -17.73 7.54
CA GLY A 142 1.83 -17.25 7.60
C GLY A 142 2.30 -16.68 6.26
N PRO A 143 3.57 -16.28 6.15
CA PRO A 143 4.12 -15.69 4.93
C PRO A 143 4.03 -16.61 3.71
N ASP A 144 4.05 -17.93 3.90
CA ASP A 144 3.91 -18.91 2.82
C ASP A 144 2.49 -18.94 2.21
N ASN A 145 1.51 -18.44 2.97
CA ASN A 145 0.12 -18.32 2.51
C ASN A 145 -0.18 -16.97 1.84
N ILE A 146 0.79 -16.07 1.79
CA ILE A 146 0.61 -14.73 1.19
C ILE A 146 1.42 -14.64 -0.10
N GLU A 147 0.75 -14.30 -1.19
CA GLU A 147 1.37 -13.85 -2.42
C GLU A 147 1.21 -12.34 -2.53
N LEU A 148 2.34 -11.62 -2.70
CA LEU A 148 2.36 -10.17 -2.89
C LEU A 148 2.42 -9.85 -4.38
N THR A 149 1.45 -9.06 -4.84
CA THR A 149 1.47 -8.48 -6.18
C THR A 149 1.84 -7.01 -6.08
N GLN A 150 2.99 -6.62 -6.65
CA GLN A 150 3.42 -5.23 -6.66
C GLN A 150 2.50 -4.41 -7.56
N THR A 151 1.86 -3.39 -6.99
CA THR A 151 0.90 -2.53 -7.67
C THR A 151 1.40 -1.09 -7.83
N ALA A 152 2.38 -0.67 -7.01
CA ALA A 152 2.95 0.66 -7.07
C ALA A 152 4.43 0.66 -6.72
N VAL A 153 5.19 1.56 -7.35
CA VAL A 153 6.59 1.87 -7.02
C VAL A 153 6.80 3.37 -7.14
N VAL A 154 7.47 3.94 -6.14
CA VAL A 154 7.91 5.33 -6.14
C VAL A 154 9.37 5.38 -5.71
N ASP A 155 10.18 6.17 -6.39
CA ASP A 155 11.59 6.41 -6.03
C ASP A 155 11.86 7.91 -5.91
N LEU A 156 11.73 8.44 -4.72
CA LEU A 156 11.95 9.85 -4.42
C LEU A 156 13.42 10.28 -4.61
N SER A 157 14.37 9.32 -4.73
CA SER A 157 15.78 9.66 -5.02
C SER A 157 15.99 10.28 -6.39
N GLN A 158 15.01 10.14 -7.30
CA GLN A 158 15.04 10.76 -8.62
C GLN A 158 14.75 12.26 -8.58
N GLU A 159 14.18 12.78 -7.48
CA GLU A 159 13.84 14.18 -7.23
C GLU A 159 13.08 14.86 -8.39
N THR A 160 12.25 14.12 -9.13
CA THR A 160 11.45 14.64 -10.24
C THR A 160 10.03 15.00 -9.80
N ASP A 161 9.42 15.98 -10.45
CA ASP A 161 8.02 16.35 -10.22
C ASP A 161 7.06 15.17 -10.52
N GLU A 162 7.45 14.27 -11.41
CA GLU A 162 6.67 13.06 -11.72
C GLU A 162 6.68 12.09 -10.54
N GLU A 163 7.85 11.80 -9.95
CA GLU A 163 7.95 10.91 -8.78
C GLU A 163 7.26 11.52 -7.55
N PHE A 164 7.31 12.83 -7.38
CA PHE A 164 6.57 13.49 -6.30
C PHE A 164 5.04 13.37 -6.47
N ARG A 165 4.53 13.50 -7.72
CA ARG A 165 3.12 13.24 -8.01
C ARG A 165 2.75 11.76 -7.81
N ARG A 166 3.62 10.84 -8.22
CA ARG A 166 3.42 9.39 -7.96
C ARG A 166 3.36 9.11 -6.47
N PHE A 167 4.19 9.77 -5.67
CA PHE A 167 4.14 9.62 -4.21
C PHE A 167 2.84 10.15 -3.61
N GLU A 168 2.33 11.27 -4.08
CA GLU A 168 1.02 11.80 -3.66
C GLU A 168 -0.11 10.79 -3.96
N VAL A 169 -0.10 10.21 -5.16
CA VAL A 169 -1.06 9.16 -5.56
C VAL A 169 -0.87 7.92 -4.68
N PHE A 170 0.37 7.50 -4.45
CA PHE A 170 0.69 6.36 -3.59
C PHE A 170 0.13 6.54 -2.18
N VAL A 171 0.43 7.66 -1.52
CA VAL A 171 -0.09 7.97 -0.18
C VAL A 171 -1.62 7.95 -0.18
N SER A 172 -2.24 8.55 -1.17
CA SER A 172 -3.69 8.58 -1.33
C SER A 172 -4.31 7.19 -1.44
N GLN A 173 -3.66 6.25 -2.12
CA GLN A 173 -4.17 4.91 -2.38
C GLN A 173 -3.86 3.91 -1.28
N PHE A 174 -2.73 4.05 -0.60
CA PHE A 174 -2.26 3.09 0.39
C PHE A 174 -2.51 3.53 1.83
N LEU A 175 -2.39 4.82 2.13
CA LEU A 175 -2.39 5.33 3.50
C LEU A 175 -3.65 6.14 3.84
N ASP A 176 -4.24 6.83 2.87
CA ASP A 176 -5.39 7.71 3.09
C ASP A 176 -6.73 7.08 2.65
N ARG A 177 -6.78 5.74 2.53
CA ARG A 177 -7.95 4.99 2.02
C ARG A 177 -9.18 5.02 2.92
N GLU A 178 -8.98 5.07 4.23
CA GLU A 178 -10.08 4.90 5.20
C GLU A 178 -10.80 6.21 5.53
N GLN A 179 -10.32 7.34 5.04
CA GLN A 179 -11.09 8.57 5.11
C GLN A 179 -12.28 8.52 4.14
N SER A 180 -13.44 8.94 4.65
CA SER A 180 -14.60 9.22 3.81
C SER A 180 -14.24 10.33 2.82
N ARG A 181 -13.86 9.96 1.60
CA ARG A 181 -13.55 10.91 0.55
C ARG A 181 -14.84 11.42 -0.08
N LEU A 182 -14.90 12.72 -0.30
CA LEU A 182 -15.97 13.28 -1.11
C LEU A 182 -15.85 12.71 -2.53
N LEU A 183 -16.94 12.10 -3.00
CA LEU A 183 -17.04 11.64 -4.37
C LEU A 183 -17.12 12.84 -5.31
N ASN A 184 -15.99 13.20 -5.88
CA ASN A 184 -15.87 14.28 -6.86
C ASN A 184 -14.97 13.86 -8.03
N ALA A 185 -14.92 14.66 -9.09
CA ALA A 185 -14.17 14.33 -10.29
C ALA A 185 -12.66 14.11 -10.01
N SER A 186 -12.07 14.89 -9.12
CA SER A 186 -10.65 14.79 -8.78
C SER A 186 -10.34 13.46 -8.08
N THR A 187 -11.13 13.07 -7.05
CA THR A 187 -10.92 11.80 -6.35
C THR A 187 -11.18 10.59 -7.25
N LEU A 188 -12.19 10.68 -8.15
CA LEU A 188 -12.44 9.62 -9.14
C LEU A 188 -11.26 9.46 -10.12
N VAL A 189 -10.67 10.55 -10.58
CA VAL A 189 -9.48 10.49 -11.46
C VAL A 189 -8.28 9.92 -10.72
N THR A 190 -8.07 10.29 -9.45
CA THR A 190 -6.98 9.74 -8.64
C THR A 190 -7.13 8.24 -8.40
N ASP A 191 -8.34 7.79 -8.09
CA ASP A 191 -8.58 6.40 -7.69
C ASP A 191 -8.75 5.45 -8.89
N PHE A 192 -9.32 5.94 -10.02
CA PHE A 192 -9.66 5.13 -11.19
C PHE A 192 -9.03 5.62 -12.49
N GLY A 193 -8.33 6.76 -12.51
CA GLY A 193 -7.68 7.29 -13.70
C GLY A 193 -6.46 6.46 -14.14
N MET A 194 -5.93 6.81 -15.31
CA MET A 194 -4.79 6.09 -15.92
C MET A 194 -3.52 6.12 -15.07
N ASP A 195 -3.37 7.13 -14.24
CA ASP A 195 -2.23 7.31 -13.34
C ASP A 195 -2.40 6.58 -11.99
N SER A 196 -3.56 5.97 -11.75
CA SER A 196 -3.82 5.17 -10.56
C SER A 196 -2.97 3.90 -10.56
N SER A 197 -2.34 3.59 -9.43
CA SER A 197 -1.60 2.33 -9.22
C SER A 197 -2.47 1.09 -9.41
N PHE A 198 -3.78 1.22 -9.23
CA PHE A 198 -4.76 0.15 -9.38
C PHE A 198 -5.49 0.16 -10.74
N TYR A 199 -5.08 1.04 -11.67
CA TYR A 199 -5.78 1.19 -12.94
C TYR A 199 -6.01 -0.14 -13.68
N SER A 200 -4.94 -0.91 -13.88
CA SER A 200 -5.02 -2.20 -14.58
C SER A 200 -5.91 -3.21 -13.86
N GLN A 201 -5.83 -3.26 -12.53
CA GLN A 201 -6.66 -4.14 -11.70
C GLN A 201 -8.12 -3.69 -11.74
N ASN A 202 -8.40 -2.40 -11.60
CA ASN A 202 -9.75 -1.84 -11.66
C ASN A 202 -10.39 -2.10 -13.01
N ILE A 203 -9.66 -1.90 -14.12
CA ILE A 203 -10.15 -2.19 -15.47
C ILE A 203 -10.44 -3.67 -15.65
N SER A 204 -9.60 -4.57 -15.14
CA SER A 204 -9.84 -6.01 -15.22
C SER A 204 -11.11 -6.41 -14.47
N VAL A 205 -11.24 -5.99 -13.20
CA VAL A 205 -12.42 -6.28 -12.37
C VAL A 205 -13.69 -5.70 -13.00
N PHE A 206 -13.63 -4.48 -13.50
CA PHE A 206 -14.76 -3.82 -14.16
C PHE A 206 -15.19 -4.56 -15.43
N ARG A 207 -14.24 -4.94 -16.29
CA ARG A 207 -14.46 -5.73 -17.49
C ARG A 207 -15.12 -7.06 -17.16
N ASP A 208 -14.57 -7.80 -16.20
CA ASP A 208 -15.06 -9.14 -15.84
C ASP A 208 -16.46 -9.06 -15.21
N THR A 209 -16.73 -8.00 -14.44
CA THR A 209 -18.06 -7.72 -13.87
C THR A 209 -19.08 -7.41 -14.98
N ILE A 210 -18.71 -6.59 -15.98
CA ILE A 210 -19.57 -6.30 -17.11
C ILE A 210 -19.86 -7.58 -17.91
N ILE A 211 -18.82 -8.37 -18.26
CA ILE A 211 -18.99 -9.62 -19.01
C ILE A 211 -19.95 -10.56 -18.28
N ARG A 212 -19.79 -10.72 -16.96
CA ARG A 212 -20.68 -11.52 -16.13
C ARG A 212 -22.10 -10.98 -16.13
N ALA A 213 -22.29 -9.68 -15.90
CA ALA A 213 -23.61 -9.05 -15.92
C ALA A 213 -24.30 -9.17 -17.29
N MET A 214 -23.54 -9.05 -18.37
CA MET A 214 -24.06 -9.27 -19.74
C MET A 214 -24.51 -10.71 -19.98
N SER A 215 -23.80 -11.70 -19.44
CA SER A 215 -24.18 -13.10 -19.55
C SER A 215 -25.42 -13.47 -18.72
N GLU A 216 -25.54 -12.87 -17.52
CA GLU A 216 -26.67 -13.12 -16.61
C GLU A 216 -27.94 -12.37 -16.98
N LYS A 217 -27.86 -11.22 -17.65
CA LYS A 217 -28.96 -10.33 -18.01
C LYS A 217 -28.77 -9.74 -19.41
N PRO A 218 -28.87 -10.55 -20.47
CA PRO A 218 -28.60 -10.13 -21.85
C PRO A 218 -29.48 -8.96 -22.33
N ASP A 219 -30.75 -8.90 -21.88
CA ASP A 219 -31.66 -7.81 -22.26
C ASP A 219 -31.22 -6.45 -21.68
N TYR A 220 -30.69 -6.47 -20.45
CA TYR A 220 -30.14 -5.27 -19.83
C TYR A 220 -28.84 -4.83 -20.49
N ALA A 221 -28.02 -5.79 -20.91
CA ALA A 221 -26.79 -5.51 -21.64
C ALA A 221 -27.06 -4.84 -22.98
N ALA A 222 -28.06 -5.33 -23.73
CA ALA A 222 -28.48 -4.72 -24.98
C ALA A 222 -29.00 -3.28 -24.80
N LEU A 223 -29.73 -3.00 -23.73
CA LEU A 223 -30.23 -1.68 -23.40
C LEU A 223 -29.05 -0.72 -23.08
N ILE A 224 -28.11 -1.16 -22.25
CA ILE A 224 -26.90 -0.35 -21.91
C ILE A 224 -26.10 -0.06 -23.17
N GLN A 225 -25.87 -1.06 -24.03
CA GLN A 225 -25.13 -0.87 -25.28
C GLN A 225 -25.84 0.14 -26.20
N GLN A 226 -27.16 0.08 -26.29
CA GLN A 226 -27.94 1.05 -27.07
C GLN A 226 -27.84 2.46 -26.52
N VAL A 227 -27.86 2.63 -25.20
CA VAL A 227 -27.66 3.93 -24.54
C VAL A 227 -26.28 4.50 -24.87
N TRP A 228 -25.22 3.67 -24.74
CA TRP A 228 -23.84 4.10 -25.04
C TRP A 228 -23.60 4.46 -26.50
N GLN A 229 -24.30 3.82 -27.44
CA GLN A 229 -24.21 4.14 -28.88
C GLN A 229 -24.86 5.47 -29.26
N ASN A 230 -25.68 6.04 -28.38
CA ASN A 230 -26.39 7.30 -28.60
C ASN A 230 -25.69 8.52 -27.94
N PHE A 231 -24.56 8.32 -27.24
CA PHE A 231 -23.67 9.35 -26.71
C PHE A 231 -22.40 9.47 -27.54
#